data_5cb3e16e9023f4fe99c42dd46431d1ec
#
_entry.id   5cb3e16e9023f4fe99c42dd46431d1ec
#
_cell.length_a   1.000
_cell.length_b   1.000
_cell.length_c   1.000
_cell.angle_alpha   90.00
_cell.angle_beta   90.00
_cell.angle_gamma   90.00
#
_symmetry.space_group_name_H-M   'P 1'
#
loop_
_entity.id
_entity.type
_entity.pdbx_description
1 polymer ?
#
loop_
_entity_poly.entity_id
_entity_poly.type
_entity_poly.pdbx_seq_one_letter_code
_entity_poly.pdbx_strand_id
1 'polypeptide(L)'
;MAKEWGAFAIDDEGHPAQKNTLIQDGILMDYMWDGLRSRSQGRKSSGNGRRQSYMVLPMVRMTNTYIANGKTDPTDIIADTKQGVYVAHLGGGQVNTATGDFVFGMTEAYLIEDGKVTAPIREGNLIGNGPEVLNQIDALGNDFAMGSPGTCGKDGQGVPVGDGTPTLRVQSLTVGGTAA
;
A
#
# COMPACT_ATOMS: atom_id res chain seq x y z
N MET A 1 -12.13 -10.95 -2.23
CA MET A 1 -12.05 -9.76 -1.36
C MET A 1 -13.36 -9.34 -0.70
N ALA A 2 -14.48 -10.00 -0.96
CA ALA A 2 -15.78 -9.66 -0.36
C ALA A 2 -15.87 -9.87 1.17
N LYS A 3 -14.86 -10.47 1.79
CA LYS A 3 -14.80 -10.71 3.25
C LYS A 3 -13.76 -9.86 3.96
N GLU A 4 -13.01 -9.04 3.22
CA GLU A 4 -11.96 -8.19 3.79
C GLU A 4 -12.55 -6.95 4.46
N TRP A 5 -11.80 -6.40 5.41
CA TRP A 5 -12.26 -5.33 6.30
C TRP A 5 -12.73 -4.05 5.58
N GLY A 6 -12.09 -3.68 4.48
CA GLY A 6 -12.48 -2.54 3.65
C GLY A 6 -13.58 -2.84 2.62
N ALA A 7 -14.19 -4.04 2.63
CA ALA A 7 -15.19 -4.44 1.65
C ALA A 7 -16.58 -3.87 1.97
N PHE A 8 -17.30 -3.49 0.93
CA PHE A 8 -18.71 -3.10 0.97
C PHE A 8 -19.34 -3.39 -0.40
N ALA A 9 -20.67 -3.40 -0.47
CA ALA A 9 -21.39 -3.61 -1.72
C ALA A 9 -21.68 -2.29 -2.46
N ILE A 10 -22.02 -1.26 -1.72
CA ILE A 10 -22.40 0.08 -2.20
C ILE A 10 -21.70 1.11 -1.33
N ASP A 11 -21.10 2.14 -1.93
CA ASP A 11 -20.50 3.24 -1.20
C ASP A 11 -21.54 4.17 -0.54
N ASP A 12 -21.11 5.15 0.23
CA ASP A 12 -22.01 6.05 0.96
C ASP A 12 -22.69 7.11 0.07
N GLU A 13 -22.44 7.06 -1.24
CA GLU A 13 -23.12 7.88 -2.27
C GLU A 13 -24.05 7.04 -3.16
N GLY A 14 -24.20 5.74 -2.89
CA GLY A 14 -25.06 4.84 -3.63
C GLY A 14 -24.41 4.21 -4.88
N HIS A 15 -23.12 4.34 -5.07
CA HIS A 15 -22.39 3.72 -6.18
C HIS A 15 -21.91 2.31 -5.80
N PRO A 16 -22.04 1.32 -6.72
CA PRO A 16 -21.55 -0.02 -6.44
C PRO A 16 -20.02 -0.05 -6.27
N ALA A 17 -19.54 -0.89 -5.36
CA ALA A 17 -18.13 -1.18 -5.23
C ALA A 17 -17.58 -1.78 -6.52
N GLN A 18 -16.39 -1.39 -6.91
CA GLN A 18 -15.76 -1.76 -8.18
C GLN A 18 -14.33 -2.21 -7.96
N LYS A 19 -13.79 -2.99 -8.91
CA LYS A 19 -12.37 -3.21 -9.06
C LYS A 19 -11.79 -2.08 -9.89
N ASN A 20 -11.07 -1.18 -9.24
CA ASN A 20 -10.41 -0.04 -9.90
C ASN A 20 -8.93 -0.33 -10.06
N THR A 21 -8.41 -0.27 -11.28
CA THR A 21 -6.98 -0.34 -11.54
C THR A 21 -6.42 1.07 -11.52
N LEU A 22 -5.57 1.37 -10.54
CA LEU A 22 -4.94 2.68 -10.40
C LEU A 22 -3.64 2.76 -11.19
N ILE A 23 -2.83 1.71 -11.11
CA ILE A 23 -1.55 1.59 -11.83
C ILE A 23 -1.52 0.22 -12.52
N GLN A 24 -1.13 0.20 -13.79
CA GLN A 24 -0.94 -1.01 -14.57
C GLN A 24 0.39 -0.94 -15.33
N ASP A 25 1.24 -1.93 -15.14
CA ASP A 25 2.55 -2.02 -15.80
C ASP A 25 3.41 -0.75 -15.64
N GLY A 26 3.38 -0.16 -14.42
CA GLY A 26 4.08 1.08 -14.08
C GLY A 26 3.41 2.37 -14.56
N ILE A 27 2.27 2.28 -15.23
CA ILE A 27 1.54 3.44 -15.77
C ILE A 27 0.35 3.77 -14.89
N LEU A 28 0.23 5.04 -14.47
CA LEU A 28 -0.95 5.54 -13.77
C LEU A 28 -2.15 5.56 -14.74
N MET A 29 -3.16 4.74 -14.45
CA MET A 29 -4.36 4.57 -15.28
C MET A 29 -5.48 5.51 -14.85
N ASP A 30 -5.71 5.62 -13.54
CA ASP A 30 -6.79 6.44 -12.98
C ASP A 30 -6.57 6.72 -11.50
N TYR A 31 -7.47 7.50 -10.93
CA TYR A 31 -7.56 7.80 -9.52
C TYR A 31 -8.83 7.20 -8.91
N MET A 32 -8.92 7.24 -7.58
CA MET A 32 -10.19 6.97 -6.90
C MET A 32 -11.09 8.21 -6.97
N TRP A 33 -12.39 8.01 -7.25
CA TRP A 33 -13.38 9.05 -7.45
C TRP A 33 -14.59 8.86 -6.54
N ASP A 34 -15.03 9.95 -5.90
CA ASP A 34 -16.37 10.12 -5.36
C ASP A 34 -17.31 10.72 -6.40
N GLY A 35 -18.58 10.84 -6.10
CA GLY A 35 -19.58 11.39 -7.01
C GLY A 35 -19.39 12.89 -7.26
N LEU A 36 -18.89 13.66 -6.29
CA LEU A 36 -18.68 15.11 -6.46
C LEU A 36 -17.50 15.36 -7.42
N ARG A 37 -16.36 14.75 -7.13
CA ARG A 37 -15.14 14.96 -7.92
C ARG A 37 -15.25 14.35 -9.31
N SER A 38 -15.87 13.19 -9.42
CA SER A 38 -16.09 12.57 -10.73
C SER A 38 -16.94 13.45 -11.66
N ARG A 39 -18.02 14.03 -11.14
CA ARG A 39 -18.87 14.96 -11.92
C ARG A 39 -18.08 16.20 -12.35
N SER A 40 -17.28 16.79 -11.48
CA SER A 40 -16.48 17.99 -11.80
C SER A 40 -15.46 17.76 -12.91
N GLN A 41 -15.03 16.51 -13.08
CA GLN A 41 -14.04 16.09 -14.09
C GLN A 41 -14.66 15.35 -15.28
N GLY A 42 -16.00 15.29 -15.38
CA GLY A 42 -16.69 14.58 -16.44
C GLY A 42 -16.44 13.06 -16.42
N ARG A 43 -16.15 12.49 -15.24
CA ARG A 43 -15.85 11.07 -15.04
C ARG A 43 -16.99 10.35 -14.32
N LYS A 44 -16.94 9.02 -14.30
CA LYS A 44 -17.81 8.19 -13.47
C LYS A 44 -17.19 8.01 -12.08
N SER A 45 -18.04 7.88 -11.05
CA SER A 45 -17.58 7.49 -9.72
C SER A 45 -16.92 6.11 -9.77
N SER A 46 -15.85 5.93 -9.01
CA SER A 46 -15.19 4.64 -8.84
C SER A 46 -15.72 3.82 -7.65
N GLY A 47 -16.82 4.29 -7.01
CA GLY A 47 -17.36 3.66 -5.82
C GLY A 47 -16.48 3.87 -4.59
N ASN A 48 -15.85 5.04 -4.48
CA ASN A 48 -14.96 5.38 -3.37
C ASN A 48 -15.48 6.57 -2.53
N GLY A 49 -16.74 6.97 -2.71
CA GLY A 49 -17.38 8.01 -1.92
C GLY A 49 -17.79 7.46 -0.55
N ARG A 50 -16.94 7.59 0.46
CA ARG A 50 -17.15 7.00 1.79
C ARG A 50 -17.11 8.03 2.90
N ARG A 51 -17.82 7.77 3.97
CA ARG A 51 -17.86 8.59 5.19
C ARG A 51 -17.83 7.72 6.45
N GLN A 52 -17.37 8.30 7.54
CA GLN A 52 -17.34 7.62 8.83
C GLN A 52 -18.75 7.38 9.40
N SER A 53 -19.65 8.34 9.22
CA SER A 53 -21.03 8.27 9.73
C SER A 53 -21.96 9.18 8.92
N TYR A 54 -23.25 9.08 9.21
CA TYR A 54 -24.28 9.93 8.57
C TYR A 54 -24.13 11.43 8.89
N MET A 55 -23.37 11.80 9.93
CA MET A 55 -23.16 13.18 10.36
C MET A 55 -22.13 13.95 9.51
N VAL A 56 -21.41 13.28 8.62
CA VAL A 56 -20.36 13.86 7.81
C VAL A 56 -20.55 13.55 6.34
N LEU A 57 -20.02 14.42 5.48
CA LEU A 57 -20.11 14.24 4.03
C LEU A 57 -19.17 13.14 3.54
N PRO A 58 -19.61 12.36 2.54
CA PRO A 58 -18.72 11.43 1.85
C PRO A 58 -17.58 12.17 1.13
N MET A 59 -16.46 11.49 1.03
CA MET A 59 -15.28 11.94 0.27
C MET A 59 -14.55 10.74 -0.30
N VAL A 60 -13.60 10.97 -1.20
CA VAL A 60 -12.75 9.91 -1.75
C VAL A 60 -11.97 9.21 -0.64
N ARG A 61 -12.16 7.90 -0.48
CA ARG A 61 -11.50 7.07 0.53
C ARG A 61 -11.01 5.75 -0.06
N MET A 62 -9.94 5.25 0.53
CA MET A 62 -9.48 3.87 0.29
C MET A 62 -10.57 2.84 0.61
N THR A 63 -10.40 1.66 0.05
CA THR A 63 -11.15 0.43 0.34
C THR A 63 -10.14 -0.68 0.67
N ASN A 64 -10.13 -1.80 -0.05
CA ASN A 64 -9.04 -2.76 -0.06
C ASN A 64 -8.09 -2.40 -1.21
N THR A 65 -6.96 -1.75 -0.87
CA THR A 65 -5.98 -1.28 -1.85
C THR A 65 -4.74 -2.17 -1.79
N TYR A 66 -4.31 -2.73 -2.92
CA TYR A 66 -3.28 -3.76 -2.91
C TYR A 66 -2.44 -3.78 -4.18
N ILE A 67 -1.25 -4.32 -4.07
CA ILE A 67 -0.42 -4.70 -5.21
C ILE A 67 -0.79 -6.14 -5.59
N ALA A 68 -1.12 -6.37 -6.85
CA ALA A 68 -1.48 -7.69 -7.33
C ALA A 68 -0.26 -8.62 -7.43
N ASN A 69 -0.52 -9.95 -7.44
CA ASN A 69 0.54 -10.95 -7.63
C ASN A 69 1.37 -10.71 -8.88
N GLY A 70 2.68 -10.90 -8.71
CA GLY A 70 3.59 -11.22 -9.79
C GLY A 70 3.60 -12.71 -10.13
N LYS A 71 4.73 -13.16 -10.71
CA LYS A 71 4.90 -14.56 -11.12
C LYS A 71 6.11 -15.24 -10.46
N THR A 72 6.97 -14.49 -9.80
CA THR A 72 8.23 -14.96 -9.26
C THR A 72 8.00 -15.65 -7.92
N ASP A 73 8.71 -16.73 -7.64
CA ASP A 73 8.72 -17.31 -6.29
C ASP A 73 9.43 -16.34 -5.33
N PRO A 74 8.88 -16.06 -4.14
CA PRO A 74 9.54 -15.19 -3.15
C PRO A 74 10.97 -15.62 -2.80
N THR A 75 11.23 -16.91 -2.79
CA THR A 75 12.56 -17.45 -2.51
C THR A 75 13.56 -17.12 -3.61
N ASP A 76 13.11 -17.06 -4.86
CA ASP A 76 13.95 -16.66 -5.99
C ASP A 76 14.29 -15.16 -5.93
N ILE A 77 13.35 -14.31 -5.48
CA ILE A 77 13.60 -12.88 -5.26
C ILE A 77 14.70 -12.68 -4.23
N ILE A 78 14.66 -13.42 -3.12
CA ILE A 78 15.70 -13.37 -2.08
C ILE A 78 17.02 -13.89 -2.64
N ALA A 79 17.02 -15.04 -3.32
CA ALA A 79 18.22 -15.67 -3.87
C ALA A 79 18.95 -14.79 -4.91
N ASP A 80 18.19 -13.99 -5.68
CA ASP A 80 18.73 -13.03 -6.66
C ASP A 80 19.19 -11.69 -6.03
N THR A 81 19.00 -11.50 -4.73
CA THR A 81 19.38 -10.28 -4.02
C THR A 81 20.73 -10.46 -3.33
N LYS A 82 21.80 -9.85 -3.88
CA LYS A 82 23.16 -9.99 -3.33
C LYS A 82 23.30 -9.35 -1.95
N GLN A 83 22.79 -8.13 -1.81
CA GLN A 83 22.79 -7.39 -0.54
C GLN A 83 21.48 -6.63 -0.42
N GLY A 84 20.86 -6.64 0.75
CA GLY A 84 19.61 -5.94 0.99
C GLY A 84 19.11 -6.07 2.40
N VAL A 85 17.90 -5.59 2.61
CA VAL A 85 17.14 -5.74 3.84
C VAL A 85 15.84 -6.46 3.53
N TYR A 86 15.61 -7.58 4.18
CA TYR A 86 14.33 -8.28 4.18
C TYR A 86 13.47 -7.73 5.32
N VAL A 87 12.38 -7.05 4.99
CA VAL A 87 11.43 -6.53 5.96
C VAL A 87 10.26 -7.50 6.05
N ALA A 88 10.17 -8.23 7.15
CA ALA A 88 9.09 -9.17 7.40
C ALA A 88 7.84 -8.45 7.91
N HIS A 89 8.02 -7.47 8.81
CA HIS A 89 6.90 -6.71 9.37
C HIS A 89 7.21 -5.22 9.50
N LEU A 90 6.28 -4.40 9.05
CA LEU A 90 6.25 -2.96 9.30
C LEU A 90 5.43 -2.64 10.54
N GLY A 91 5.86 -1.63 11.27
CA GLY A 91 5.14 -1.03 12.38
C GLY A 91 4.40 0.23 11.98
N GLY A 92 4.18 1.11 12.96
CA GLY A 92 3.58 2.40 12.72
C GLY A 92 4.43 3.31 11.83
N GLY A 93 3.79 4.22 11.13
CA GLY A 93 4.46 5.18 10.29
C GLY A 93 3.62 6.41 9.99
N GLN A 94 4.19 7.31 9.22
CA GLN A 94 3.57 8.55 8.78
C GLN A 94 3.78 8.74 7.29
N VAL A 95 2.77 9.31 6.64
CA VAL A 95 2.80 9.69 5.23
C VAL A 95 2.39 11.15 5.10
N ASN A 96 3.21 11.94 4.42
CA ASN A 96 2.80 13.25 3.94
C ASN A 96 2.03 13.07 2.62
N THR A 97 0.71 13.15 2.68
CA THR A 97 -0.15 12.92 1.51
C THR A 97 -0.01 13.99 0.41
N ALA A 98 0.58 15.14 0.71
CA ALA A 98 0.80 16.21 -0.28
C ALA A 98 2.06 15.96 -1.11
N THR A 99 3.14 15.43 -0.49
CA THR A 99 4.42 15.19 -1.16
C THR A 99 4.63 13.72 -1.52
N GLY A 100 3.97 12.80 -0.82
CA GLY A 100 4.17 11.36 -0.94
C GLY A 100 5.31 10.82 -0.06
N ASP A 101 5.96 11.66 0.72
CA ASP A 101 7.03 11.23 1.61
C ASP A 101 6.48 10.39 2.75
N PHE A 102 7.22 9.34 3.12
CA PHE A 102 6.82 8.48 4.22
C PHE A 102 8.00 8.05 5.09
N VAL A 103 7.67 7.68 6.32
CA VAL A 103 8.55 6.99 7.26
C VAL A 103 7.76 5.87 7.93
N PHE A 104 8.24 4.62 7.84
CA PHE A 104 7.66 3.46 8.52
C PHE A 104 8.70 2.74 9.36
N GLY A 105 8.36 2.44 10.61
CA GLY A 105 9.19 1.59 11.46
C GLY A 105 9.20 0.15 10.98
N MET A 106 10.36 -0.51 11.04
CA MET A 106 10.48 -1.95 10.83
C MET A 106 10.41 -2.64 12.20
N THR A 107 9.40 -3.46 12.42
CA THR A 107 9.27 -4.25 13.67
C THR A 107 9.97 -5.60 13.57
N GLU A 108 10.14 -6.09 12.35
CA GLU A 108 10.90 -7.31 12.08
C GLU A 108 11.61 -7.17 10.74
N ALA A 109 12.94 -7.20 10.75
CA ALA A 109 13.76 -7.10 9.55
C ALA A 109 15.08 -7.85 9.70
N TYR A 110 15.65 -8.26 8.58
CA TYR A 110 16.88 -9.05 8.50
C TYR A 110 17.77 -8.55 7.37
N LEU A 111 19.07 -8.79 7.48
CA LEU A 111 19.98 -8.59 6.35
C LEU A 111 19.79 -9.69 5.31
N ILE A 112 19.99 -9.33 4.05
CA ILE A 112 20.22 -10.28 2.96
C ILE A 112 21.67 -10.15 2.54
N GLU A 113 22.39 -11.27 2.55
CA GLU A 113 23.79 -11.39 2.14
C GLU A 113 23.93 -12.59 1.23
N ASP A 114 24.46 -12.39 0.02
CA ASP A 114 24.64 -13.41 -1.01
C ASP A 114 23.40 -14.30 -1.25
N GLY A 115 22.22 -13.64 -1.35
CA GLY A 115 20.96 -14.32 -1.63
C GLY A 115 20.38 -15.10 -0.44
N LYS A 116 20.80 -14.82 0.77
CA LYS A 116 20.31 -15.47 2.00
C LYS A 116 19.93 -14.46 3.07
N VAL A 117 18.83 -14.73 3.74
CA VAL A 117 18.43 -14.00 4.93
C VAL A 117 19.38 -14.40 6.07
N THR A 118 20.02 -13.41 6.71
CA THR A 118 21.07 -13.65 7.72
C THR A 118 20.72 -13.01 9.06
N ALA A 119 21.42 -11.95 9.48
CA ALA A 119 21.30 -11.38 10.80
C ALA A 119 20.04 -10.51 10.96
N PRO A 120 19.35 -10.54 12.12
CA PRO A 120 18.25 -9.61 12.40
C PRO A 120 18.78 -8.18 12.52
N ILE A 121 17.97 -7.23 12.05
CA ILE A 121 18.21 -5.79 12.21
C ILE A 121 17.43 -5.32 13.42
N ARG A 122 18.14 -4.66 14.34
CA ARG A 122 17.53 -4.06 15.52
C ARG A 122 17.14 -2.63 15.22
N GLU A 123 15.86 -2.34 15.33
CA GLU A 123 15.29 -1.02 15.14
C GLU A 123 15.74 -0.30 13.85
N GLY A 124 14.82 -0.02 12.98
CA GLY A 124 15.09 0.71 11.75
C GLY A 124 13.83 1.31 11.19
N ASN A 125 14.01 2.27 10.31
CA ASN A 125 12.91 2.89 9.58
C ASN A 125 13.15 2.81 8.08
N LEU A 126 12.09 2.56 7.33
CA LEU A 126 12.06 2.79 5.90
C LEU A 126 11.63 4.24 5.63
N ILE A 127 12.41 4.94 4.85
CA ILE A 127 12.17 6.35 4.50
C ILE A 127 12.18 6.47 2.98
N GLY A 128 11.13 7.05 2.42
CA GLY A 128 11.03 7.18 0.97
C GLY A 128 9.91 8.09 0.53
N ASN A 129 9.75 8.14 -0.79
CA ASN A 129 8.65 8.83 -1.46
C ASN A 129 7.85 7.81 -2.26
N GLY A 130 6.52 7.77 -2.08
CA GLY A 130 5.66 6.76 -2.66
C GLY A 130 5.81 6.59 -4.17
N PRO A 131 5.67 7.64 -5.00
CA PRO A 131 5.90 7.58 -6.42
C PRO A 131 7.28 7.06 -6.83
N GLU A 132 8.34 7.47 -6.13
CA GLU A 132 9.70 7.00 -6.41
C GLU A 132 9.87 5.52 -6.11
N VAL A 133 9.37 5.07 -4.95
CA VAL A 133 9.41 3.65 -4.56
C VAL A 133 8.66 2.77 -5.55
N LEU A 134 7.46 3.18 -5.97
CA LEU A 134 6.68 2.43 -6.96
C LEU A 134 7.42 2.26 -8.29
N ASN A 135 8.20 3.27 -8.71
CA ASN A 135 9.03 3.19 -9.92
C ASN A 135 10.28 2.30 -9.76
N GLN A 136 10.66 1.96 -8.53
CA GLN A 136 11.84 1.13 -8.23
C GLN A 136 11.49 -0.33 -7.94
N ILE A 137 10.21 -0.71 -8.01
CA ILE A 137 9.80 -2.11 -7.87
C ILE A 137 10.25 -2.87 -9.12
N ASP A 138 11.14 -3.84 -8.95
CA ASP A 138 11.70 -4.64 -10.04
C ASP A 138 11.35 -6.13 -9.96
N ALA A 139 10.80 -6.60 -8.84
CA ALA A 139 10.32 -7.96 -8.71
C ALA A 139 9.03 -8.01 -7.86
N LEU A 140 8.10 -8.89 -8.25
CA LEU A 140 6.84 -9.17 -7.54
C LEU A 140 6.66 -10.67 -7.37
N GLY A 141 6.41 -11.07 -6.14
CA GLY A 141 6.14 -12.45 -5.76
C GLY A 141 4.75 -12.94 -6.18
N ASN A 142 4.54 -14.24 -6.05
CA ASN A 142 3.27 -14.93 -6.32
C ASN A 142 2.51 -15.28 -5.02
N ASP A 143 2.94 -14.74 -3.90
CA ASP A 143 2.51 -15.04 -2.53
C ASP A 143 1.60 -13.95 -1.93
N PHE A 144 0.77 -13.33 -2.74
CA PHE A 144 -0.14 -12.27 -2.28
C PHE A 144 -0.89 -12.63 -1.00
N ALA A 145 -0.85 -11.74 -0.04
CA ALA A 145 -1.67 -11.79 1.16
C ALA A 145 -2.27 -10.43 1.49
N MET A 146 -3.45 -10.46 2.13
CA MET A 146 -4.00 -9.25 2.75
C MET A 146 -3.31 -9.00 4.08
N GLY A 147 -3.01 -7.75 4.36
CA GLY A 147 -2.50 -7.29 5.64
C GLY A 147 -3.56 -7.26 6.74
N SER A 148 -3.20 -6.72 7.89
CA SER A 148 -4.12 -6.55 9.01
C SER A 148 -5.19 -5.49 8.71
N PRO A 149 -6.40 -5.63 9.29
CA PRO A 149 -7.43 -4.61 9.19
C PRO A 149 -6.93 -3.23 9.60
N GLY A 150 -7.21 -2.21 8.79
CA GLY A 150 -6.76 -0.85 9.01
C GLY A 150 -7.88 0.19 9.03
N THR A 151 -7.52 1.39 9.42
CA THR A 151 -8.41 2.56 9.37
C THR A 151 -7.75 3.68 8.58
N CYS A 152 -8.39 4.10 7.50
CA CYS A 152 -7.96 5.28 6.74
C CYS A 152 -8.48 6.54 7.45
N GLY A 153 -7.57 7.39 7.94
CA GLY A 153 -7.86 8.69 8.50
C GLY A 153 -7.77 9.80 7.45
N LYS A 154 -8.80 10.63 7.31
CA LYS A 154 -8.79 11.81 6.44
C LYS A 154 -9.83 12.82 6.91
N ASP A 155 -9.42 14.08 7.04
CA ASP A 155 -10.29 15.19 7.44
C ASP A 155 -11.11 14.89 8.71
N GLY A 156 -10.46 14.28 9.71
CA GLY A 156 -11.10 13.92 10.98
C GLY A 156 -12.04 12.70 10.90
N GLN A 157 -12.14 12.03 9.76
CA GLN A 157 -12.99 10.85 9.56
C GLN A 157 -12.16 9.57 9.44
N GLY A 158 -12.55 8.50 10.14
CA GLY A 158 -12.00 7.16 10.00
C GLY A 158 -12.94 6.23 9.22
N VAL A 159 -12.42 5.47 8.25
CA VAL A 159 -13.18 4.39 7.57
C VAL A 159 -12.38 3.10 7.53
N PRO A 160 -13.05 1.93 7.65
CA PRO A 160 -12.39 0.63 7.52
C PRO A 160 -11.72 0.47 6.16
N VAL A 161 -10.48 -0.01 6.14
CA VAL A 161 -9.72 -0.30 4.92
C VAL A 161 -8.90 -1.57 5.10
N GLY A 162 -8.55 -2.20 3.99
CA GLY A 162 -7.55 -3.26 3.92
C GLY A 162 -6.44 -2.86 2.96
N ASP A 163 -5.27 -3.38 3.19
CA ASP A 163 -4.14 -3.35 2.26
C ASP A 163 -3.66 -4.77 1.98
N GLY A 164 -2.89 -4.95 0.95
CA GLY A 164 -2.33 -6.25 0.61
C GLY A 164 -1.18 -6.13 -0.38
N THR A 165 -0.24 -7.05 -0.28
CA THR A 165 0.90 -7.11 -1.18
C THR A 165 1.46 -8.52 -1.24
N PRO A 166 2.03 -8.96 -2.36
CA PRO A 166 2.97 -10.07 -2.39
C PRO A 166 4.33 -9.62 -1.86
N THR A 167 5.26 -10.54 -1.67
CA THR A 167 6.68 -10.18 -1.56
C THR A 167 7.08 -9.34 -2.77
N LEU A 168 7.74 -8.22 -2.52
CA LEU A 168 8.24 -7.35 -3.58
C LEU A 168 9.66 -6.88 -3.28
N ARG A 169 10.42 -6.59 -4.34
CA ARG A 169 11.73 -5.98 -4.23
C ARG A 169 11.72 -4.55 -4.75
N VAL A 170 12.25 -3.65 -3.95
CA VAL A 170 12.54 -2.26 -4.32
C VAL A 170 14.04 -2.14 -4.49
N GLN A 171 14.51 -1.63 -5.62
CA GLN A 171 15.95 -1.56 -5.94
C GLN A 171 16.75 -0.73 -4.94
N SER A 172 16.16 0.35 -4.46
CA SER A 172 16.82 1.24 -3.50
C SER A 172 15.79 1.96 -2.63
N LEU A 173 16.03 1.95 -1.33
CA LEU A 173 15.23 2.68 -0.35
C LEU A 173 16.13 3.08 0.82
N THR A 174 15.89 4.25 1.40
CA THR A 174 16.65 4.67 2.56
C THR A 174 16.21 3.89 3.79
N VAL A 175 17.17 3.23 4.41
CA VAL A 175 17.01 2.59 5.73
C VAL A 175 17.68 3.48 6.76
N GLY A 176 16.90 4.08 7.65
CA GLY A 176 17.38 4.89 8.77
C GLY A 176 17.37 4.08 10.06
N GLY A 177 18.31 4.38 10.96
CA GLY A 177 18.39 3.77 12.29
C GLY A 177 19.52 4.38 13.08
N THR A 178 19.61 4.07 14.39
CA THR A 178 20.79 4.38 15.19
C THR A 178 21.84 3.32 14.93
N ALA A 179 23.04 3.75 14.54
CA ALA A 179 24.21 2.87 14.59
C ALA A 179 24.40 2.40 16.05
N ALA A 180 24.53 1.08 16.24
CA ALA A 180 24.82 0.50 17.55
C ALA A 180 26.26 0.76 17.94
#